data_f8b395e8c15935e4def31aafd8a02c5d
#
_entry.id   f8b395e8c15935e4def31aafd8a02c5d
#
_cell.length_a   1.000
_cell.length_b   1.000
_cell.length_c   1.000
_cell.angle_alpha   90.00
_cell.angle_beta   90.00
_cell.angle_gamma   90.00
#
_symmetry.space_group_name_H-M   'P 1'
#
loop_
_entity.id
_entity.type
_entity.pdbx_description
1 polymer ?
#
loop_
_entity_poly.entity_id
_entity_poly.type
_entity_poly.pdbx_seq_one_letter_code
_entity_poly.pdbx_strand_id
1 'polypeptide(L)'
;MNSTLEEIRKLSEIEFLPILSQECEKVLIDLMAKENPKRILEIGTCVGYSSSIMLLNSNASIDTIELDEERLNVAKNVWVSQNLTDRITSYLGDANEILKDVILGKEYDFVFLDGPKSRYLEHLNIVLPHVKKGGIILADDVLFFGLVKGEEHVAHKHRTIVRHLREFLSDIEARDDVEMELIKEGNGIAIIRKK
;
A
#
# COMPACT_ATOMS: atom_id res chain seq x y z
N MET A 1 19.54 -6.91 6.09
CA MET A 1 18.60 -6.77 4.94
C MET A 1 18.94 -7.87 3.94
N ASN A 2 17.96 -8.41 3.22
CA ASN A 2 18.21 -9.44 2.19
C ASN A 2 18.96 -8.79 1.02
N SER A 3 20.03 -9.42 0.50
CA SER A 3 20.86 -8.87 -0.59
C SER A 3 20.03 -8.44 -1.82
N THR A 4 19.00 -9.20 -2.16
CA THR A 4 18.08 -8.88 -3.26
C THR A 4 17.32 -7.56 -3.03
N LEU A 5 16.86 -7.28 -1.81
CA LEU A 5 16.15 -6.03 -1.49
C LEU A 5 17.08 -4.82 -1.49
N GLU A 6 18.33 -4.99 -1.06
CA GLU A 6 19.35 -3.94 -1.17
C GLU A 6 19.68 -3.61 -2.63
N GLU A 7 19.76 -4.63 -3.49
CA GLU A 7 19.96 -4.46 -4.93
C GLU A 7 18.78 -3.72 -5.57
N ILE A 8 17.53 -4.10 -5.26
CA ILE A 8 16.34 -3.41 -5.76
C ILE A 8 16.35 -1.95 -5.30
N ARG A 9 16.66 -1.66 -4.04
CA ARG A 9 16.74 -0.28 -3.54
C ARG A 9 17.80 0.53 -4.27
N LYS A 10 18.98 -0.01 -4.53
CA LYS A 10 20.03 0.65 -5.33
C LYS A 10 19.60 0.90 -6.77
N LEU A 11 18.95 -0.10 -7.39
CA LEU A 11 18.44 0.05 -8.76
C LEU A 11 17.31 1.08 -8.83
N SER A 12 16.44 1.16 -7.81
CA SER A 12 15.38 2.15 -7.79
C SER A 12 15.89 3.59 -7.77
N GLU A 13 17.02 3.85 -7.11
CA GLU A 13 17.67 5.15 -7.10
C GLU A 13 18.24 5.53 -8.49
N ILE A 14 18.70 4.53 -9.27
CA ILE A 14 19.28 4.73 -10.60
C ILE A 14 18.17 4.85 -11.66
N GLU A 15 17.17 3.99 -11.61
CA GLU A 15 16.11 3.88 -12.62
C GLU A 15 14.81 4.62 -12.25
N PHE A 16 14.82 5.35 -11.12
CA PHE A 16 13.64 6.07 -10.61
C PHE A 16 12.41 5.18 -10.44
N LEU A 17 12.61 3.92 -10.04
CA LEU A 17 11.49 3.02 -9.73
C LEU A 17 10.81 3.50 -8.44
N PRO A 18 9.47 3.62 -8.43
CA PRO A 18 8.73 4.00 -7.24
C PRO A 18 8.68 2.82 -6.27
N ILE A 19 9.59 2.79 -5.30
CA ILE A 19 9.56 1.86 -4.16
C ILE A 19 9.33 2.63 -2.87
N LEU A 20 9.00 1.92 -1.78
CA LEU A 20 8.76 2.51 -0.47
C LEU A 20 9.87 3.45 -0.02
N SER A 21 9.50 4.58 0.58
CA SER A 21 10.42 5.41 1.36
C SER A 21 10.97 4.61 2.56
N GLN A 22 12.13 5.04 3.10
CA GLN A 22 12.69 4.39 4.29
C GLN A 22 11.78 4.53 5.51
N GLU A 23 11.05 5.62 5.60
CA GLU A 23 10.06 5.88 6.65
C GLU A 23 8.89 4.90 6.55
N CYS A 24 8.31 4.72 5.34
CA CYS A 24 7.22 3.78 5.13
C CYS A 24 7.66 2.34 5.35
N GLU A 25 8.86 1.96 4.88
CA GLU A 25 9.43 0.63 5.12
C GLU A 25 9.53 0.31 6.60
N LYS A 26 10.05 1.25 7.42
CA LYS A 26 10.17 1.08 8.87
C LYS A 26 8.80 0.87 9.52
N VAL A 27 7.83 1.72 9.18
CA VAL A 27 6.45 1.61 9.70
C VAL A 27 5.84 0.26 9.31
N LEU A 28 6.05 -0.18 8.08
CA LEU A 28 5.53 -1.45 7.59
C LEU A 28 6.13 -2.65 8.35
N ILE A 29 7.45 -2.65 8.58
CA ILE A 29 8.15 -3.69 9.37
C ILE A 29 7.61 -3.73 10.80
N ASP A 30 7.49 -2.57 11.46
CA ASP A 30 6.99 -2.47 12.83
C ASP A 30 5.53 -2.97 12.93
N LEU A 31 4.68 -2.64 11.95
CA LEU A 31 3.30 -3.14 11.90
C LEU A 31 3.23 -4.64 11.64
N MET A 32 4.06 -5.20 10.75
CA MET A 32 4.10 -6.65 10.51
C MET A 32 4.49 -7.41 11.79
N ALA A 33 5.49 -6.91 12.53
CA ALA A 33 5.92 -7.52 13.78
C ALA A 33 4.87 -7.41 14.89
N LYS A 34 4.22 -6.26 15.03
CA LYS A 34 3.24 -5.97 16.09
C LYS A 34 1.90 -6.67 15.86
N GLU A 35 1.35 -6.56 14.66
CA GLU A 35 0.00 -7.01 14.33
C GLU A 35 -0.03 -8.48 13.88
N ASN A 36 1.11 -9.01 13.41
CA ASN A 36 1.26 -10.40 12.94
C ASN A 36 0.10 -10.86 12.03
N PRO A 37 -0.20 -10.12 10.93
CA PRO A 37 -1.32 -10.41 10.06
C PRO A 37 -1.20 -11.82 9.45
N LYS A 38 -2.35 -12.43 9.10
CA LYS A 38 -2.40 -13.72 8.43
C LYS A 38 -2.73 -13.59 6.96
N ARG A 39 -3.52 -12.60 6.62
CA ARG A 39 -3.90 -12.32 5.23
C ARG A 39 -3.79 -10.83 4.93
N ILE A 40 -3.02 -10.52 3.90
CA ILE A 40 -2.72 -9.16 3.44
C ILE A 40 -3.35 -8.97 2.06
N LEU A 41 -3.88 -7.77 1.82
CA LEU A 41 -4.19 -7.27 0.48
C LEU A 41 -3.24 -6.13 0.16
N GLU A 42 -2.65 -6.13 -1.04
CA GLU A 42 -1.82 -5.04 -1.55
C GLU A 42 -2.40 -4.51 -2.86
N ILE A 43 -2.53 -3.19 -2.96
CA ILE A 43 -2.91 -2.50 -4.20
C ILE A 43 -1.73 -1.66 -4.66
N GLY A 44 -1.08 -2.08 -5.75
CA GLY A 44 0.17 -1.53 -6.24
C GLY A 44 1.37 -2.39 -5.87
N THR A 45 1.62 -3.43 -6.65
CA THR A 45 2.75 -4.37 -6.44
C THR A 45 4.08 -3.77 -6.85
N CYS A 46 4.08 -2.99 -7.94
CA CYS A 46 5.29 -2.52 -8.62
C CYS A 46 6.27 -3.69 -8.87
N VAL A 47 7.51 -3.58 -8.40
CA VAL A 47 8.55 -4.62 -8.55
C VAL A 47 8.60 -5.61 -7.36
N GLY A 48 7.55 -5.67 -6.53
CA GLY A 48 7.42 -6.63 -5.44
C GLY A 48 8.26 -6.31 -4.19
N TYR A 49 8.69 -5.06 -4.03
CA TYR A 49 9.50 -4.63 -2.88
C TYR A 49 8.69 -4.66 -1.58
N SER A 50 7.54 -3.98 -1.54
CA SER A 50 6.64 -3.90 -0.37
C SER A 50 6.11 -5.27 0.04
N SER A 51 5.63 -6.07 -0.91
CA SER A 51 5.17 -7.44 -0.65
C SER A 51 6.27 -8.31 -0.06
N SER A 52 7.52 -8.18 -0.54
CA SER A 52 8.66 -8.88 0.04
C SER A 52 8.94 -8.43 1.49
N ILE A 53 8.94 -7.12 1.77
CA ILE A 53 9.10 -6.59 3.14
C ILE A 53 8.01 -7.16 4.06
N MET A 54 6.75 -7.13 3.65
CA MET A 54 5.64 -7.64 4.46
C MET A 54 5.78 -9.14 4.76
N LEU A 55 6.15 -9.94 3.76
CA LEU A 55 6.23 -11.39 3.90
C LEU A 55 7.50 -11.87 4.63
N LEU A 56 8.60 -11.15 4.52
CA LEU A 56 9.83 -11.46 5.27
C LEU A 56 9.68 -11.12 6.77
N ASN A 57 8.76 -10.21 7.12
CA ASN A 57 8.52 -9.77 8.50
C ASN A 57 7.20 -10.29 9.08
N SER A 58 6.54 -11.25 8.43
CA SER A 58 5.31 -11.90 8.92
C SER A 58 5.19 -13.33 8.42
N ASN A 59 4.18 -14.06 8.93
CA ASN A 59 3.77 -15.37 8.41
C ASN A 59 2.49 -15.27 7.55
N ALA A 60 2.22 -14.12 6.97
CA ALA A 60 1.03 -13.87 6.19
C ALA A 60 1.07 -14.53 4.80
N SER A 61 -0.09 -14.68 4.18
CA SER A 61 -0.25 -14.75 2.72
C SER A 61 -0.70 -13.40 2.19
N ILE A 62 -0.40 -13.10 0.92
CA ILE A 62 -0.73 -11.84 0.30
C ILE A 62 -1.48 -12.05 -1.02
N ASP A 63 -2.58 -11.30 -1.20
CA ASP A 63 -3.20 -11.04 -2.48
C ASP A 63 -2.70 -9.66 -2.96
N THR A 64 -2.10 -9.57 -4.14
CA THR A 64 -1.54 -8.30 -4.66
C THR A 64 -1.99 -8.01 -6.08
N ILE A 65 -2.26 -6.73 -6.39
CA ILE A 65 -2.79 -6.28 -7.67
C ILE A 65 -1.79 -5.32 -8.33
N GLU A 66 -1.46 -5.59 -9.60
CA GLU A 66 -0.60 -4.75 -10.43
C GLU A 66 -1.22 -4.54 -11.81
N LEU A 67 -1.15 -3.31 -12.28
CA LEU A 67 -1.64 -2.91 -13.61
C LEU A 67 -0.65 -3.26 -14.72
N ASP A 68 0.64 -3.12 -14.43
CA ASP A 68 1.74 -3.25 -15.38
C ASP A 68 2.30 -4.68 -15.37
N GLU A 69 2.17 -5.37 -16.51
CA GLU A 69 2.62 -6.75 -16.67
C GLU A 69 4.13 -6.89 -16.55
N GLU A 70 4.91 -5.94 -17.06
CA GLU A 70 6.38 -5.98 -16.99
C GLU A 70 6.84 -5.86 -15.54
N ARG A 71 6.26 -4.93 -14.77
CA ARG A 71 6.53 -4.78 -13.34
C ARG A 71 6.14 -6.04 -12.56
N LEU A 72 4.97 -6.60 -12.83
CA LEU A 72 4.53 -7.84 -12.19
C LEU A 72 5.46 -9.02 -12.48
N ASN A 73 6.01 -9.10 -13.69
CA ASN A 73 6.98 -10.14 -14.05
C ASN A 73 8.31 -9.95 -13.30
N VAL A 74 8.76 -8.70 -13.12
CA VAL A 74 9.91 -8.39 -12.25
C VAL A 74 9.62 -8.84 -10.81
N ALA A 75 8.46 -8.47 -10.27
CA ALA A 75 8.04 -8.85 -8.92
C ALA A 75 8.06 -10.37 -8.70
N LYS A 76 7.53 -11.14 -9.66
CA LYS A 76 7.56 -12.62 -9.61
C LYS A 76 8.97 -13.18 -9.51
N ASN A 77 9.93 -12.63 -10.27
CA ASN A 77 11.34 -13.04 -10.20
C ASN A 77 11.96 -12.70 -8.83
N VAL A 78 11.63 -11.53 -8.27
CA VAL A 78 12.05 -11.12 -6.93
C VAL A 78 11.53 -12.12 -5.89
N TRP A 79 10.26 -12.49 -5.94
CA TRP A 79 9.67 -13.45 -4.99
C TRP A 79 10.23 -14.86 -5.12
N VAL A 80 10.52 -15.32 -6.34
CA VAL A 80 11.23 -16.60 -6.57
C VAL A 80 12.58 -16.60 -5.88
N SER A 81 13.39 -15.55 -6.06
CA SER A 81 14.72 -15.44 -5.46
C SER A 81 14.70 -15.46 -3.92
N GLN A 82 13.57 -15.12 -3.33
CA GLN A 82 13.37 -15.04 -1.88
C GLN A 82 12.57 -16.21 -1.28
N ASN A 83 12.15 -17.18 -2.13
CA ASN A 83 11.29 -18.32 -1.75
C ASN A 83 9.94 -17.87 -1.12
N LEU A 84 9.32 -16.83 -1.68
CA LEU A 84 8.04 -16.26 -1.18
C LEU A 84 6.83 -16.64 -2.03
N THR A 85 7.01 -17.26 -3.19
CA THR A 85 5.97 -17.51 -4.19
C THR A 85 4.75 -18.26 -3.67
N ASP A 86 4.95 -19.24 -2.77
CA ASP A 86 3.86 -20.05 -2.21
C ASP A 86 2.90 -19.26 -1.30
N ARG A 87 3.29 -18.04 -0.93
CA ARG A 87 2.53 -17.16 -0.04
C ARG A 87 1.90 -15.97 -0.77
N ILE A 88 2.06 -15.90 -2.11
CA ILE A 88 1.63 -14.76 -2.92
C ILE A 88 0.65 -15.22 -4.00
N THR A 89 -0.51 -14.55 -4.06
CA THR A 89 -1.42 -14.61 -5.21
C THR A 89 -1.42 -13.25 -5.87
N SER A 90 -0.89 -13.16 -7.08
CA SER A 90 -0.81 -11.90 -7.83
C SER A 90 -1.86 -11.84 -8.93
N TYR A 91 -2.46 -10.66 -9.10
CA TYR A 91 -3.49 -10.37 -10.08
C TYR A 91 -3.01 -9.24 -11.00
N LEU A 92 -3.04 -9.48 -12.31
CA LEU A 92 -2.76 -8.47 -13.33
C LEU A 92 -4.06 -7.78 -13.72
N GLY A 93 -4.12 -6.46 -13.61
CA GLY A 93 -5.26 -5.67 -14.04
C GLY A 93 -5.40 -4.33 -13.31
N ASP A 94 -6.34 -3.51 -13.78
CA ASP A 94 -6.69 -2.27 -13.09
C ASP A 94 -7.44 -2.59 -11.79
N ALA A 95 -6.90 -2.14 -10.67
CA ALA A 95 -7.54 -2.35 -9.36
C ALA A 95 -8.97 -1.79 -9.31
N ASN A 96 -9.27 -0.72 -10.05
CA ASN A 96 -10.63 -0.18 -10.12
C ASN A 96 -11.64 -1.17 -10.74
N GLU A 97 -11.17 -2.07 -11.61
CA GLU A 97 -12.00 -3.04 -12.30
C GLU A 97 -12.06 -4.37 -11.54
N ILE A 98 -10.90 -4.89 -11.11
CA ILE A 98 -10.80 -6.27 -10.61
C ILE A 98 -10.86 -6.40 -9.08
N LEU A 99 -10.68 -5.32 -8.32
CA LEU A 99 -10.57 -5.37 -6.85
C LEU A 99 -11.75 -6.09 -6.20
N LYS A 100 -12.98 -5.82 -6.63
CA LYS A 100 -14.20 -6.44 -6.07
C LYS A 100 -14.20 -7.96 -6.25
N ASP A 101 -13.72 -8.45 -7.38
CA ASP A 101 -13.63 -9.89 -7.66
C ASP A 101 -12.50 -10.53 -6.86
N VAL A 102 -11.35 -9.83 -6.74
CA VAL A 102 -10.19 -10.30 -5.97
C VAL A 102 -10.53 -10.50 -4.50
N ILE A 103 -11.29 -9.59 -3.89
CA ILE A 103 -11.63 -9.65 -2.46
C ILE A 103 -12.88 -10.45 -2.14
N LEU A 104 -13.64 -10.88 -3.15
CA LEU A 104 -14.94 -11.58 -2.97
C LEU A 104 -14.78 -12.82 -2.08
N GLY A 105 -15.56 -12.89 -0.99
CA GLY A 105 -15.53 -13.99 -0.03
C GLY A 105 -14.27 -14.06 0.84
N LYS A 106 -13.45 -13.01 0.83
CA LYS A 106 -12.21 -12.94 1.61
C LYS A 106 -12.31 -11.87 2.70
N GLU A 107 -11.56 -12.06 3.78
CA GLU A 107 -11.32 -11.08 4.83
C GLU A 107 -9.82 -10.91 5.05
N TYR A 108 -9.41 -9.68 5.33
CA TYR A 108 -8.01 -9.30 5.49
C TYR A 108 -7.72 -8.76 6.88
N ASP A 109 -6.56 -9.10 7.42
CA ASP A 109 -6.04 -8.53 8.66
C ASP A 109 -5.32 -7.20 8.38
N PHE A 110 -4.76 -7.07 7.18
CA PHE A 110 -3.99 -5.91 6.77
C PHE A 110 -4.22 -5.59 5.29
N VAL A 111 -4.36 -4.30 4.97
CA VAL A 111 -4.44 -3.81 3.58
C VAL A 111 -3.39 -2.74 3.38
N PHE A 112 -2.62 -2.84 2.30
CA PHE A 112 -1.65 -1.83 1.89
C PHE A 112 -2.13 -1.13 0.62
N LEU A 113 -2.38 0.19 0.73
CA LEU A 113 -2.77 1.05 -0.39
C LEU A 113 -1.56 1.85 -0.87
N ASP A 114 -0.98 1.44 -1.99
CA ASP A 114 0.12 2.12 -2.68
C ASP A 114 -0.11 2.21 -4.20
N GLY A 115 -1.35 2.21 -4.60
CA GLY A 115 -1.78 2.38 -5.97
C GLY A 115 -2.00 3.87 -6.36
N PRO A 116 -2.91 4.14 -7.33
CA PRO A 116 -3.23 5.50 -7.76
C PRO A 116 -3.83 6.33 -6.63
N LYS A 117 -3.13 7.37 -6.19
CA LYS A 117 -3.52 8.23 -5.06
C LYS A 117 -4.90 8.88 -5.24
N SER A 118 -5.30 9.14 -6.48
CA SER A 118 -6.63 9.69 -6.82
C SER A 118 -7.78 8.70 -6.57
N ARG A 119 -7.48 7.43 -6.30
CA ARG A 119 -8.47 6.35 -6.09
C ARG A 119 -8.52 5.84 -4.65
N TYR A 120 -7.75 6.42 -3.76
CA TYR A 120 -7.65 5.93 -2.38
C TYR A 120 -8.98 5.87 -1.64
N LEU A 121 -9.84 6.90 -1.77
CA LEU A 121 -11.17 6.89 -1.14
C LEU A 121 -12.06 5.79 -1.73
N GLU A 122 -12.02 5.58 -3.04
CA GLU A 122 -12.77 4.52 -3.69
C GLU A 122 -12.29 3.13 -3.25
N HIS A 123 -10.96 2.91 -3.26
CA HIS A 123 -10.38 1.66 -2.79
C HIS A 123 -10.70 1.41 -1.30
N LEU A 124 -10.57 2.43 -0.44
CA LEU A 124 -10.94 2.34 0.97
C LEU A 124 -12.38 1.84 1.15
N ASN A 125 -13.33 2.46 0.46
CA ASN A 125 -14.75 2.09 0.55
C ASN A 125 -15.04 0.67 0.06
N ILE A 126 -14.27 0.18 -0.92
CA ILE A 126 -14.39 -1.19 -1.43
C ILE A 126 -13.78 -2.20 -0.43
N VAL A 127 -12.58 -1.91 0.12
CA VAL A 127 -11.87 -2.89 0.96
C VAL A 127 -12.32 -2.90 2.42
N LEU A 128 -12.76 -1.77 2.98
CA LEU A 128 -13.09 -1.65 4.39
C LEU A 128 -14.13 -2.68 4.90
N PRO A 129 -15.19 -3.04 4.14
CA PRO A 129 -16.09 -4.13 4.54
C PRO A 129 -15.39 -5.48 4.70
N HIS A 130 -14.29 -5.70 3.96
CA HIS A 130 -13.50 -6.94 3.95
C HIS A 130 -12.31 -6.92 4.90
N VAL A 131 -12.09 -5.83 5.63
CA VAL A 131 -11.11 -5.77 6.70
C VAL A 131 -11.75 -6.26 7.98
N LYS A 132 -11.06 -7.13 8.72
CA LYS A 132 -11.52 -7.65 10.01
C LYS A 132 -11.59 -6.52 11.04
N LYS A 133 -12.43 -6.70 12.05
CA LYS A 133 -12.42 -5.81 13.22
C LYS A 133 -11.02 -5.80 13.87
N GLY A 134 -10.48 -4.60 14.13
CA GLY A 134 -9.11 -4.39 14.59
C GLY A 134 -8.05 -4.46 13.49
N GLY A 135 -8.41 -4.85 12.27
CA GLY A 135 -7.51 -4.88 11.13
C GLY A 135 -7.09 -3.49 10.67
N ILE A 136 -6.00 -3.43 9.93
CA ILE A 136 -5.34 -2.18 9.53
C ILE A 136 -5.40 -1.99 8.02
N ILE A 137 -5.64 -0.74 7.61
CA ILE A 137 -5.38 -0.25 6.26
C ILE A 137 -4.26 0.78 6.38
N LEU A 138 -3.13 0.55 5.70
CA LEU A 138 -2.03 1.49 5.59
C LEU A 138 -2.05 2.12 4.21
N ALA A 139 -2.10 3.46 4.13
CA ALA A 139 -2.04 4.21 2.89
C ALA A 139 -0.77 5.07 2.86
N ASP A 140 0.05 4.88 1.81
CA ASP A 140 1.31 5.62 1.65
C ASP A 140 1.12 6.91 0.83
N ASP A 141 2.07 7.85 1.00
CA ASP A 141 2.14 9.13 0.28
C ASP A 141 0.90 10.03 0.42
N VAL A 142 0.15 9.94 1.54
CA VAL A 142 -1.12 10.67 1.72
C VAL A 142 -0.97 12.18 1.87
N LEU A 143 0.23 12.70 2.15
CA LEU A 143 0.52 14.14 2.22
C LEU A 143 1.13 14.70 0.93
N PHE A 144 1.54 13.86 0.01
CA PHE A 144 2.00 14.19 -1.33
C PHE A 144 2.92 15.41 -1.36
N PHE A 145 4.17 15.23 -0.94
CA PHE A 145 5.19 16.29 -0.83
C PHE A 145 4.75 17.49 0.04
N GLY A 146 3.91 17.26 1.07
CA GLY A 146 3.36 18.30 1.93
C GLY A 146 2.24 19.14 1.33
N LEU A 147 1.92 18.99 0.04
CA LEU A 147 0.92 19.80 -0.68
C LEU A 147 -0.51 19.58 -0.19
N VAL A 148 -0.81 18.46 0.45
CA VAL A 148 -2.18 18.16 0.94
C VAL A 148 -2.55 19.05 2.11
N LYS A 149 -1.62 19.30 3.04
CA LYS A 149 -1.83 20.14 4.24
C LYS A 149 -1.41 21.61 4.04
N GLY A 150 -0.65 21.90 2.98
CA GLY A 150 -0.18 23.25 2.70
C GLY A 150 -1.29 24.17 2.18
N GLU A 151 -1.18 25.47 2.53
CA GLU A 151 -1.97 26.55 1.93
C GLU A 151 -1.34 27.05 0.62
N GLU A 152 -0.19 26.50 0.25
CA GLU A 152 0.57 26.90 -0.92
C GLU A 152 -0.17 26.62 -2.23
N HIS A 153 0.18 27.43 -3.25
CA HIS A 153 -0.40 27.25 -4.58
C HIS A 153 0.00 25.91 -5.20
N VAL A 154 -0.95 24.98 -5.28
CA VAL A 154 -0.74 23.67 -5.91
C VAL A 154 -0.64 23.85 -7.42
N ALA A 155 0.48 23.43 -8.02
CA ALA A 155 0.66 23.44 -9.46
C ALA A 155 -0.47 22.67 -10.16
N HIS A 156 -0.91 23.16 -11.34
CA HIS A 156 -2.08 22.62 -12.07
C HIS A 156 -2.05 21.07 -12.22
N LYS A 157 -0.88 20.52 -12.53
CA LYS A 157 -0.67 19.06 -12.72
C LYS A 157 -0.92 18.22 -11.45
N HIS A 158 -0.87 18.83 -10.26
CA HIS A 158 -1.05 18.12 -8.98
C HIS A 158 -2.40 18.37 -8.31
N ARG A 159 -3.20 19.32 -8.81
CA ARG A 159 -4.46 19.74 -8.17
C ARG A 159 -5.44 18.58 -7.98
N THR A 160 -5.57 17.71 -8.96
CA THR A 160 -6.49 16.56 -8.91
C THR A 160 -6.08 15.58 -7.82
N ILE A 161 -4.81 15.20 -7.75
CA ILE A 161 -4.28 14.27 -6.73
C ILE A 161 -4.45 14.87 -5.33
N VAL A 162 -4.03 16.13 -5.14
CA VAL A 162 -4.14 16.81 -3.84
C VAL A 162 -5.59 16.92 -3.38
N ARG A 163 -6.53 17.24 -4.28
CA ARG A 163 -7.96 17.29 -3.95
C ARG A 163 -8.46 15.92 -3.47
N HIS A 164 -8.19 14.84 -4.20
CA HIS A 164 -8.65 13.50 -3.83
C HIS A 164 -8.02 13.00 -2.52
N LEU A 165 -6.75 13.33 -2.25
CA LEU A 165 -6.13 12.99 -0.97
C LEU A 165 -6.72 13.80 0.19
N ARG A 166 -7.10 15.07 -0.02
CA ARG A 166 -7.83 15.86 0.98
C ARG A 166 -9.21 15.25 1.26
N GLU A 167 -9.94 14.86 0.22
CA GLU A 167 -11.23 14.18 0.33
C GLU A 167 -11.08 12.85 1.09
N PHE A 168 -10.05 12.05 0.77
CA PHE A 168 -9.74 10.80 1.46
C PHE A 168 -9.48 10.99 2.96
N LEU A 169 -8.59 11.93 3.34
CA LEU A 169 -8.28 12.18 4.74
C LEU A 169 -9.48 12.73 5.50
N SER A 170 -10.24 13.66 4.89
CA SER A 170 -11.45 14.24 5.50
C SER A 170 -12.57 13.20 5.69
N ASP A 171 -12.75 12.27 4.75
CA ASP A 171 -13.70 11.17 4.89
C ASP A 171 -13.35 10.29 6.09
N ILE A 172 -12.09 9.88 6.21
CA ILE A 172 -11.63 9.03 7.32
C ILE A 172 -11.81 9.74 8.67
N GLU A 173 -11.48 11.04 8.76
CA GLU A 173 -11.64 11.83 9.98
C GLU A 173 -13.11 11.95 10.41
N ALA A 174 -14.04 11.89 9.47
CA ALA A 174 -15.49 11.97 9.73
C ALA A 174 -16.13 10.62 10.08
N ARG A 175 -15.42 9.50 9.98
CA ARG A 175 -15.97 8.15 10.15
C ARG A 175 -15.94 7.71 11.62
N ASP A 176 -17.01 7.05 12.05
CA ASP A 176 -17.09 6.44 13.38
C ASP A 176 -16.59 4.98 13.43
N ASP A 177 -16.50 4.32 12.26
CA ASP A 177 -16.15 2.90 12.13
C ASP A 177 -14.65 2.63 12.02
N VAL A 178 -13.82 3.68 11.99
CA VAL A 178 -12.37 3.61 11.96
C VAL A 178 -11.70 4.57 12.94
N GLU A 179 -10.43 4.35 13.19
CA GLU A 179 -9.50 5.29 13.83
C GLU A 179 -8.33 5.51 12.92
N MET A 180 -7.81 6.74 12.81
CA MET A 180 -6.66 7.07 11.97
C MET A 180 -5.55 7.69 12.79
N GLU A 181 -4.33 7.14 12.60
CA GLU A 181 -3.07 7.77 12.98
C GLU A 181 -2.39 8.28 11.70
N LEU A 182 -1.99 9.55 11.69
CA LEU A 182 -1.30 10.15 10.55
C LEU A 182 0.16 10.45 10.91
N ILE A 183 1.07 9.66 10.35
CA ILE A 183 2.51 9.89 10.40
C ILE A 183 2.86 10.95 9.35
N LYS A 184 3.50 12.07 9.79
CA LYS A 184 3.73 13.23 8.92
C LYS A 184 5.10 13.23 8.26
N GLU A 185 5.98 12.33 8.67
CA GLU A 185 7.32 12.15 8.11
C GLU A 185 7.24 11.72 6.64
N GLY A 186 8.22 12.12 5.85
CA GLY A 186 8.27 11.84 4.41
C GLY A 186 7.05 12.41 3.66
N ASN A 187 6.43 11.60 2.84
CA ASN A 187 5.24 11.97 2.07
C ASN A 187 3.91 11.71 2.82
N GLY A 188 4.00 11.33 4.09
CA GLY A 188 2.86 11.07 4.96
C GLY A 188 2.27 9.65 4.79
N ILE A 189 2.01 9.01 5.92
CA ILE A 189 1.46 7.65 5.99
C ILE A 189 0.21 7.68 6.87
N ALA A 190 -0.92 7.18 6.37
CA ALA A 190 -2.12 7.02 7.17
C ALA A 190 -2.26 5.55 7.62
N ILE A 191 -2.33 5.33 8.93
CA ILE A 191 -2.63 4.04 9.53
C ILE A 191 -4.08 4.09 10.00
N ILE A 192 -4.95 3.31 9.36
CA ILE A 192 -6.40 3.31 9.57
C ILE A 192 -6.78 1.97 10.19
N ARG A 193 -7.30 2.00 11.41
CA ARG A 193 -7.75 0.79 12.14
C ARG A 193 -9.27 0.70 12.12
N LYS A 194 -9.81 -0.44 11.69
CA LYS A 194 -11.24 -0.73 11.76
C LYS A 194 -11.66 -1.06 13.20
N LYS A 195 -12.72 -0.41 13.70
CA LYS A 195 -13.29 -0.62 15.05
C LYS A 195 -14.13 -1.88 15.20
#